data_d82c2d2c37635f0b58de84fa810527f7
#
_entry.id   d82c2d2c37635f0b58de84fa810527f7
#
_cell.length_a   1.000
_cell.length_b   1.000
_cell.length_c   1.000
_cell.angle_alpha   90.00
_cell.angle_beta   90.00
_cell.angle_gamma   90.00
#
_symmetry.space_group_name_H-M   'P 1'
#
loop_
_entity.id
_entity.type
_entity.pdbx_description
1 polymer ?
#
loop_
_entity_poly.entity_id
_entity_poly.type
_entity_poly.pdbx_seq_one_letter_code
_entity_poly.pdbx_strand_id
1 'polypeptide(L)'
;MSKPTAFPLDESRLPFEIPRDEPYREKIARLGQMITDRIPAKKGILTKDDPEYWGLASIVTDEMADVALKMKVRKPMTLPELVKATGKPAGELEPLLQQMAVVGLLEYNWENPRREKQYILPMFVPGSAEFFNMNKQQIADHPEVTAFFERMTFLPLEHITAMVPPGGAGIGMHVIPVE
;
A
#
# COMPACT_ATOMS: atom_id res chain seq x y z
N MET A 1 -9.51 23.04 2.42
CA MET A 1 -8.06 23.30 2.59
C MET A 1 -7.42 21.99 3.01
N SER A 2 -6.62 21.37 2.17
CA SER A 2 -5.83 20.19 2.55
C SER A 2 -4.83 20.61 3.63
N LYS A 3 -4.72 19.81 4.71
CA LYS A 3 -3.63 20.02 5.67
C LYS A 3 -2.31 19.85 4.91
N PRO A 4 -1.32 20.72 5.11
CA PRO A 4 -0.04 20.56 4.45
C PRO A 4 0.51 19.18 4.79
N THR A 5 1.03 18.49 3.76
CA THR A 5 1.74 17.22 3.93
C THR A 5 2.87 17.47 4.93
N ALA A 6 2.93 16.69 6.01
CA ALA A 6 3.92 16.91 7.07
C ALA A 6 5.38 16.86 6.57
N PHE A 7 5.58 16.26 5.39
CA PHE A 7 6.89 16.06 4.76
C PHE A 7 6.75 16.34 3.27
N PRO A 8 7.15 17.56 2.81
CA PRO A 8 7.12 17.89 1.40
C PRO A 8 8.10 17.02 0.63
N LEU A 9 7.65 16.50 -0.51
CA LEU A 9 8.49 15.81 -1.48
C LEU A 9 9.26 16.86 -2.29
N ASP A 10 10.54 16.63 -2.52
CA ASP A 10 11.31 17.41 -3.49
C ASP A 10 11.04 16.87 -4.91
N GLU A 11 10.10 17.50 -5.59
CA GLU A 11 9.65 17.09 -6.93
C GLU A 11 10.77 17.15 -7.98
N SER A 12 11.78 18.02 -7.76
CA SER A 12 12.90 18.15 -8.71
C SER A 12 13.79 16.90 -8.79
N ARG A 13 13.66 16.00 -7.83
CA ARG A 13 14.42 14.75 -7.74
C ARG A 13 13.67 13.54 -8.30
N LEU A 14 12.40 13.71 -8.68
CA LEU A 14 11.63 12.61 -9.25
C LEU A 14 12.12 12.28 -10.66
N PRO A 15 12.25 10.98 -11.00
CA PRO A 15 12.61 10.53 -12.35
C PRO A 15 11.42 10.51 -13.33
N PHE A 16 10.29 11.11 -12.96
CA PHE A 16 9.04 11.13 -13.73
C PHE A 16 8.29 12.44 -13.50
N GLU A 17 7.37 12.76 -14.40
CA GLU A 17 6.42 13.86 -14.22
C GLU A 17 5.22 13.41 -13.41
N ILE A 18 4.84 14.19 -12.39
CA ILE A 18 3.69 13.86 -11.55
C ILE A 18 2.42 13.88 -12.40
N PRO A 19 1.59 12.82 -12.40
CA PRO A 19 0.41 12.69 -13.28
C PRO A 19 -0.78 13.53 -12.76
N ARG A 20 -0.60 14.85 -12.62
CA ARG A 20 -1.62 15.78 -12.09
C ARG A 20 -2.82 15.95 -12.99
N ASP A 21 -2.64 15.75 -14.31
CA ASP A 21 -3.69 15.93 -15.31
C ASP A 21 -4.62 14.71 -15.43
N GLU A 22 -4.22 13.57 -14.86
CA GLU A 22 -5.05 12.39 -14.83
C GLU A 22 -6.32 12.59 -13.99
N PRO A 23 -7.45 11.97 -14.35
CA PRO A 23 -8.66 12.02 -13.54
C PRO A 23 -8.44 11.50 -12.12
N TYR A 24 -8.94 12.23 -11.13
CA TYR A 24 -8.88 11.77 -9.75
C TYR A 24 -9.77 10.53 -9.54
N ARG A 25 -9.18 9.47 -9.03
CA ARG A 25 -9.83 8.17 -8.81
C ARG A 25 -10.17 8.01 -7.32
N GLU A 26 -11.42 8.32 -6.98
CA GLU A 26 -11.89 8.32 -5.59
C GLU A 26 -11.68 6.97 -4.88
N LYS A 27 -11.88 5.84 -5.59
CA LYS A 27 -11.69 4.50 -5.02
C LYS A 27 -10.24 4.27 -4.58
N ILE A 28 -9.29 4.72 -5.40
CA ILE A 28 -7.86 4.65 -5.09
C ILE A 28 -7.53 5.52 -3.87
N ALA A 29 -8.06 6.73 -3.82
CA ALA A 29 -7.85 7.62 -2.68
C ALA A 29 -8.42 7.04 -1.37
N ARG A 30 -9.61 6.43 -1.43
CA ARG A 30 -10.23 5.75 -0.27
C ARG A 30 -9.44 4.51 0.16
N LEU A 31 -8.95 3.71 -0.80
CA LEU A 31 -8.06 2.59 -0.52
C LEU A 31 -6.78 3.09 0.14
N GLY A 32 -6.14 4.09 -0.44
CA GLY A 32 -4.95 4.72 0.13
C GLY A 32 -5.18 5.23 1.55
N GLN A 33 -6.27 5.94 1.81
CA GLN A 33 -6.65 6.34 3.16
C GLN A 33 -6.72 5.13 4.11
N MET A 34 -7.40 4.07 3.69
CA MET A 34 -7.61 2.89 4.55
C MET A 34 -6.30 2.21 4.95
N ILE A 35 -5.33 2.11 4.04
CA ILE A 35 -4.05 1.44 4.29
C ILE A 35 -3.00 2.36 4.91
N THR A 36 -3.10 3.68 4.75
CA THR A 36 -2.14 4.66 5.28
C THR A 36 -2.56 5.32 6.59
N ASP A 37 -3.82 5.27 7.00
CA ASP A 37 -4.29 5.88 8.27
C ASP A 37 -3.58 5.33 9.52
N ARG A 38 -2.88 4.21 9.37
CA ARG A 38 -2.03 3.62 10.42
C ARG A 38 -0.63 4.23 10.49
N ILE A 39 -0.26 5.04 9.49
CA ILE A 39 1.06 5.68 9.42
C ILE A 39 0.97 7.04 10.12
N PRO A 40 1.83 7.33 11.12
CA PRO A 40 1.79 8.61 11.83
C PRO A 40 1.97 9.84 10.92
N ALA A 41 2.71 9.69 9.83
CA ALA A 41 3.02 10.77 8.89
C ALA A 41 1.84 11.14 7.97
N LYS A 42 0.89 10.23 7.76
CA LYS A 42 -0.25 10.46 6.86
C LYS A 42 -1.54 9.94 7.48
N LYS A 43 -2.52 10.83 7.56
CA LYS A 43 -3.89 10.51 7.99
C LYS A 43 -4.88 11.24 7.10
N GLY A 44 -5.99 10.58 6.80
CA GLY A 44 -7.06 11.14 6.00
C GLY A 44 -6.95 10.82 4.52
N ILE A 45 -7.86 11.39 3.73
CA ILE A 45 -8.01 11.08 2.30
C ILE A 45 -6.77 11.53 1.54
N LEU A 46 -6.26 10.65 0.68
CA LEU A 46 -5.19 10.98 -0.25
C LEU A 46 -5.70 11.93 -1.32
N THR A 47 -4.83 12.83 -1.72
CA THR A 47 -5.05 13.80 -2.79
C THR A 47 -4.12 13.52 -3.97
N LYS A 48 -4.31 14.23 -5.07
CA LYS A 48 -3.39 14.18 -6.22
C LYS A 48 -1.97 14.69 -5.90
N ASP A 49 -1.75 15.31 -4.76
CA ASP A 49 -0.44 15.80 -4.33
C ASP A 49 0.30 14.81 -3.42
N ASP A 50 -0.31 13.65 -3.14
CA ASP A 50 0.25 12.64 -2.26
C ASP A 50 0.96 11.53 -3.06
N PRO A 51 2.25 11.24 -2.79
CA PRO A 51 3.00 10.18 -3.49
C PRO A 51 2.37 8.79 -3.31
N GLU A 52 1.72 8.54 -2.19
CA GLU A 52 0.98 7.29 -1.98
C GLU A 52 -0.16 7.13 -2.98
N TYR A 53 -0.82 8.23 -3.34
CA TYR A 53 -1.87 8.21 -4.36
C TYR A 53 -1.28 7.87 -5.74
N TRP A 54 -0.17 8.49 -6.14
CA TRP A 54 0.44 8.23 -7.45
C TRP A 54 0.86 6.77 -7.58
N GLY A 55 1.55 6.24 -6.56
CA GLY A 55 1.99 4.85 -6.53
C GLY A 55 0.81 3.86 -6.65
N LEU A 56 -0.27 4.11 -5.90
CA LEU A 56 -1.48 3.29 -6.02
C LEU A 56 -2.17 3.47 -7.37
N ALA A 57 -2.33 4.70 -7.85
CA ALA A 57 -3.05 5.00 -9.08
C ALA A 57 -2.37 4.42 -10.32
N SER A 58 -1.05 4.31 -10.32
CA SER A 58 -0.28 3.78 -11.46
C SER A 58 -0.43 2.27 -11.65
N ILE A 59 -0.65 1.50 -10.59
CA ILE A 59 -0.63 0.03 -10.64
C ILE A 59 -1.95 -0.64 -10.18
N VAL A 60 -2.81 0.07 -9.47
CA VAL A 60 -4.07 -0.48 -8.94
C VAL A 60 -5.23 -0.05 -9.83
N THR A 61 -5.98 -1.03 -10.35
CA THR A 61 -7.22 -0.76 -11.10
C THR A 61 -8.38 -0.44 -10.15
N ASP A 62 -9.45 0.18 -10.67
CA ASP A 62 -10.65 0.42 -9.88
C ASP A 62 -11.33 -0.87 -9.43
N GLU A 63 -11.23 -1.93 -10.23
CA GLU A 63 -11.75 -3.25 -9.86
C GLU A 63 -10.97 -3.88 -8.70
N MET A 64 -9.63 -3.75 -8.69
CA MET A 64 -8.80 -4.15 -7.56
C MET A 64 -9.14 -3.35 -6.31
N ALA A 65 -9.35 -2.04 -6.44
CA ALA A 65 -9.76 -1.19 -5.34
C ALA A 65 -11.12 -1.58 -4.78
N ASP A 66 -12.10 -1.93 -5.63
CA ASP A 66 -13.42 -2.40 -5.18
C ASP A 66 -13.31 -3.66 -4.31
N VAL A 67 -12.45 -4.59 -4.67
CA VAL A 67 -12.21 -5.80 -3.86
C VAL A 67 -11.49 -5.44 -2.56
N ALA A 68 -10.40 -4.67 -2.64
CA ALA A 68 -9.61 -4.29 -1.47
C ALA A 68 -10.43 -3.50 -0.43
N LEU A 69 -11.33 -2.62 -0.87
CA LEU A 69 -12.23 -1.85 0.00
C LEU A 69 -13.27 -2.73 0.75
N LYS A 70 -13.48 -3.99 0.36
CA LYS A 70 -14.29 -4.97 1.11
C LYS A 70 -13.50 -5.71 2.17
N MET A 71 -12.18 -5.58 2.15
CA MET A 71 -11.29 -6.21 3.11
C MET A 71 -11.05 -5.27 4.32
N LYS A 72 -10.49 -5.84 5.38
CA LYS A 72 -9.96 -5.07 6.51
C LYS A 72 -8.46 -5.22 6.54
N VAL A 73 -7.75 -4.12 6.75
CA VAL A 73 -6.29 -4.11 6.84
C VAL A 73 -5.82 -5.11 7.89
N ARG A 74 -4.86 -5.97 7.52
CA ARG A 74 -4.24 -7.03 8.34
C ARG A 74 -5.19 -8.13 8.81
N LYS A 75 -6.38 -8.22 8.22
CA LYS A 75 -7.32 -9.31 8.54
C LYS A 75 -7.36 -10.31 7.37
N PRO A 76 -6.93 -11.55 7.57
CA PRO A 76 -7.00 -12.59 6.54
C PRO A 76 -8.45 -12.89 6.13
N MET A 77 -8.65 -13.15 4.84
CA MET A 77 -9.91 -13.62 4.27
C MET A 77 -9.64 -14.74 3.26
N THR A 78 -10.42 -15.80 3.32
CA THR A 78 -10.41 -16.88 2.34
C THR A 78 -11.18 -16.50 1.06
N LEU A 79 -10.97 -17.24 -0.04
CA LEU A 79 -11.71 -17.01 -1.28
C LEU A 79 -13.24 -17.05 -1.09
N PRO A 80 -13.84 -18.03 -0.37
CA PRO A 80 -15.28 -18.02 -0.10
C PRO A 80 -15.77 -16.79 0.67
N GLU A 81 -14.99 -16.28 1.63
CA GLU A 81 -15.33 -15.07 2.37
C GLU A 81 -15.28 -13.83 1.46
N LEU A 82 -14.30 -13.76 0.55
CA LEU A 82 -14.17 -12.68 -0.43
C LEU A 82 -15.30 -12.73 -1.48
N VAL A 83 -15.66 -13.92 -1.96
CA VAL A 83 -16.85 -14.10 -2.82
C VAL A 83 -18.11 -13.54 -2.16
N LYS A 84 -18.33 -13.88 -0.89
CA LYS A 84 -19.47 -13.36 -0.11
C LYS A 84 -19.41 -11.84 0.08
N ALA A 85 -18.23 -11.29 0.33
CA ALA A 85 -18.05 -9.87 0.60
C ALA A 85 -18.18 -9.01 -0.67
N THR A 86 -17.73 -9.52 -1.82
CA THR A 86 -17.70 -8.79 -3.09
C THR A 86 -18.91 -9.04 -3.96
N GLY A 87 -19.56 -10.21 -3.80
CA GLY A 87 -20.61 -10.70 -4.70
C GLY A 87 -20.09 -11.22 -6.06
N LYS A 88 -18.77 -11.24 -6.28
CA LYS A 88 -18.16 -11.75 -7.51
C LYS A 88 -18.04 -13.27 -7.45
N PRO A 89 -18.26 -13.99 -8.56
CA PRO A 89 -18.03 -15.43 -8.60
C PRO A 89 -16.54 -15.77 -8.45
N ALA A 90 -16.25 -16.93 -7.85
CA ALA A 90 -14.88 -17.36 -7.56
C ALA A 90 -13.98 -17.39 -8.80
N GLY A 91 -14.50 -17.83 -9.96
CA GLY A 91 -13.75 -17.91 -11.21
C GLY A 91 -13.29 -16.56 -11.76
N GLU A 92 -13.99 -15.47 -11.44
CA GLU A 92 -13.58 -14.09 -11.80
C GLU A 92 -12.68 -13.50 -10.73
N LEU A 93 -12.97 -13.80 -9.47
CA LEU A 93 -12.28 -13.19 -8.34
C LEU A 93 -10.87 -13.74 -8.15
N GLU A 94 -10.66 -15.03 -8.34
CA GLU A 94 -9.35 -15.66 -8.10
C GLU A 94 -8.23 -15.13 -9.02
N PRO A 95 -8.43 -14.98 -10.34
CA PRO A 95 -7.45 -14.33 -11.20
C PRO A 95 -7.15 -12.88 -10.79
N LEU A 96 -8.17 -12.14 -10.38
CA LEU A 96 -8.01 -10.76 -9.92
C LEU A 96 -7.19 -10.69 -8.62
N LEU A 97 -7.47 -11.57 -7.65
CA LEU A 97 -6.68 -11.67 -6.41
C LEU A 97 -5.22 -12.04 -6.69
N GLN A 98 -4.99 -12.89 -7.69
CA GLN A 98 -3.64 -13.23 -8.13
C GLN A 98 -2.92 -11.99 -8.71
N GLN A 99 -3.58 -11.21 -9.54
CA GLN A 99 -3.02 -9.97 -10.07
C GLN A 99 -2.74 -8.96 -8.95
N MET A 100 -3.67 -8.82 -7.99
CA MET A 100 -3.47 -7.95 -6.82
C MET A 100 -2.25 -8.39 -5.98
N ALA A 101 -1.98 -9.68 -5.88
CA ALA A 101 -0.79 -10.18 -5.21
C ALA A 101 0.49 -9.93 -6.03
N VAL A 102 0.44 -10.07 -7.36
CA VAL A 102 1.58 -9.81 -8.25
C VAL A 102 2.02 -8.35 -8.21
N VAL A 103 1.08 -7.40 -8.19
CA VAL A 103 1.40 -5.98 -8.05
C VAL A 103 1.81 -5.57 -6.62
N GLY A 104 1.64 -6.45 -5.64
CA GLY A 104 2.03 -6.21 -4.25
C GLY A 104 0.93 -5.56 -3.39
N LEU A 105 -0.31 -5.48 -3.89
CA LEU A 105 -1.44 -4.95 -3.13
C LEU A 105 -1.96 -5.93 -2.07
N LEU A 106 -1.80 -7.23 -2.28
CA LEU A 106 -2.19 -8.28 -1.34
C LEU A 106 -1.02 -9.20 -0.99
N GLU A 107 -1.01 -9.66 0.24
CA GLU A 107 -0.28 -10.84 0.68
C GLU A 107 -1.21 -12.07 0.65
N TYR A 108 -0.62 -13.27 0.65
CA TYR A 108 -1.37 -14.51 0.89
C TYR A 108 -0.52 -15.51 1.67
N ASN A 109 -1.20 -16.36 2.43
CA ASN A 109 -0.58 -17.46 3.16
C ASN A 109 -1.60 -18.61 3.38
N TRP A 110 -1.15 -19.64 4.10
CA TRP A 110 -1.97 -20.79 4.51
C TRP A 110 -1.93 -20.99 6.02
N GLU A 111 -1.71 -19.92 6.78
CA GLU A 111 -1.51 -19.92 8.22
C GLU A 111 -2.85 -19.96 8.98
N ASN A 112 -3.64 -20.97 8.69
CA ASN A 112 -4.89 -21.25 9.40
C ASN A 112 -5.02 -22.76 9.64
N PRO A 113 -5.89 -23.21 10.59
CA PRO A 113 -6.01 -24.62 10.94
C PRO A 113 -6.40 -25.54 9.76
N ARG A 114 -7.09 -25.01 8.76
CA ARG A 114 -7.52 -25.76 7.58
C ARG A 114 -6.49 -25.77 6.45
N ARG A 115 -5.41 -25.02 6.60
CA ARG A 115 -4.43 -24.82 5.52
C ARG A 115 -5.05 -24.30 4.21
N GLU A 116 -6.12 -23.55 4.31
CA GLU A 116 -6.74 -22.87 3.18
C GLU A 116 -5.96 -21.59 2.82
N LYS A 117 -5.86 -21.31 1.51
CA LYS A 117 -5.27 -20.06 1.05
C LYS A 117 -6.13 -18.88 1.54
N GLN A 118 -5.49 -17.93 2.20
CA GLN A 118 -6.12 -16.70 2.66
C GLN A 118 -5.33 -15.49 2.16
N TYR A 119 -6.05 -14.42 1.86
CA TYR A 119 -5.53 -13.17 1.34
C TYR A 119 -5.61 -12.11 2.42
N ILE A 120 -4.62 -11.23 2.44
CA ILE A 120 -4.47 -10.19 3.45
C ILE A 120 -4.21 -8.88 2.73
N LEU A 121 -4.97 -7.84 3.07
CA LEU A 121 -4.65 -6.48 2.68
C LEU A 121 -3.65 -5.91 3.70
N PRO A 122 -2.39 -5.70 3.34
CA PRO A 122 -1.40 -5.15 4.25
C PRO A 122 -1.67 -3.67 4.54
N MET A 123 -0.97 -3.11 5.52
CA MET A 123 -0.81 -1.65 5.63
C MET A 123 0.06 -1.16 4.47
N PHE A 124 0.06 0.15 4.25
CA PHE A 124 0.94 0.71 3.24
C PHE A 124 2.42 0.52 3.64
N VAL A 125 2.78 0.83 4.89
CA VAL A 125 4.11 0.60 5.46
C VAL A 125 3.97 0.10 6.91
N PRO A 126 4.61 -1.01 7.30
CA PRO A 126 5.26 -1.99 6.43
C PRO A 126 4.23 -2.83 5.66
N GLY A 127 4.46 -3.02 4.37
CA GLY A 127 3.59 -3.88 3.56
C GLY A 127 3.55 -3.52 2.08
N SER A 128 2.45 -2.93 1.58
CA SER A 128 2.26 -2.72 0.13
C SER A 128 3.37 -1.88 -0.50
N ALA A 129 3.88 -0.85 0.18
CA ALA A 129 4.93 -0.01 -0.36
C ALA A 129 6.21 -0.79 -0.66
N GLU A 130 6.62 -1.68 0.26
CA GLU A 130 7.76 -2.56 0.05
C GLU A 130 7.49 -3.56 -1.07
N PHE A 131 6.30 -4.16 -1.10
CA PHE A 131 5.93 -5.13 -2.15
C PHE A 131 5.88 -4.50 -3.54
N PHE A 132 5.37 -3.28 -3.66
CA PHE A 132 5.37 -2.54 -4.93
C PHE A 132 6.79 -2.38 -5.49
N ASN A 133 7.78 -2.22 -4.62
CA ASN A 133 9.18 -2.00 -4.97
C ASN A 133 10.01 -3.30 -5.10
N MET A 134 9.43 -4.47 -4.88
CA MET A 134 10.12 -5.75 -5.09
C MET A 134 10.12 -6.20 -6.56
N ASN A 135 9.24 -5.66 -7.38
CA ASN A 135 9.13 -6.00 -8.81
C ASN A 135 9.87 -4.97 -9.66
N LYS A 136 11.05 -5.32 -10.16
CA LYS A 136 11.89 -4.44 -10.98
C LYS A 136 11.20 -3.96 -12.26
N GLN A 137 10.43 -4.85 -12.91
CA GLN A 137 9.70 -4.46 -14.11
C GLN A 137 8.61 -3.44 -13.79
N GLN A 138 7.88 -3.64 -12.69
CA GLN A 138 6.87 -2.69 -12.24
C GLN A 138 7.46 -1.30 -11.94
N ILE A 139 8.64 -1.24 -11.31
CA ILE A 139 9.33 0.04 -11.06
C ILE A 139 9.74 0.70 -12.38
N ALA A 140 10.19 -0.08 -13.36
CA ALA A 140 10.58 0.46 -14.66
C ALA A 140 9.37 1.02 -15.44
N ASP A 141 8.25 0.34 -15.39
CA ASP A 141 7.02 0.70 -16.10
C ASP A 141 6.20 1.79 -15.35
N HIS A 142 6.30 1.83 -14.03
CA HIS A 142 5.55 2.69 -13.12
C HIS A 142 6.46 3.28 -12.03
N PRO A 143 7.36 4.20 -12.37
CA PRO A 143 8.31 4.77 -11.41
C PRO A 143 7.64 5.52 -10.25
N GLU A 144 6.37 5.91 -10.38
CA GLU A 144 5.57 6.57 -9.35
C GLU A 144 5.47 5.74 -8.05
N VAL A 145 5.61 4.42 -8.14
CA VAL A 145 5.58 3.53 -6.96
C VAL A 145 6.75 3.79 -6.01
N THR A 146 7.82 4.42 -6.48
CA THR A 146 9.02 4.75 -5.68
C THR A 146 8.87 6.07 -4.91
N ALA A 147 7.97 6.96 -5.33
CA ALA A 147 7.86 8.33 -4.82
C ALA A 147 7.61 8.41 -3.31
N PHE A 148 6.90 7.45 -2.75
CA PHE A 148 6.70 7.37 -1.31
C PHE A 148 8.02 7.21 -0.56
N PHE A 149 8.93 6.33 -1.03
CA PHE A 149 10.23 6.12 -0.40
C PHE A 149 11.13 7.32 -0.55
N GLU A 150 11.09 8.00 -1.70
CA GLU A 150 11.81 9.26 -1.88
C GLU A 150 11.39 10.29 -0.84
N ARG A 151 10.09 10.43 -0.59
CA ARG A 151 9.59 11.30 0.48
C ARG A 151 10.06 10.84 1.86
N MET A 152 10.07 9.54 2.14
CA MET A 152 10.48 8.97 3.42
C MET A 152 11.96 9.22 3.74
N THR A 153 12.83 9.29 2.74
CA THR A 153 14.28 9.54 2.96
C THR A 153 14.57 10.94 3.49
N PHE A 154 13.64 11.88 3.39
CA PHE A 154 13.75 13.23 3.92
C PHE A 154 13.10 13.43 5.29
N LEU A 155 12.55 12.36 5.87
CA LEU A 155 12.02 12.45 7.22
C LEU A 155 13.17 12.68 8.21
N PRO A 156 13.14 13.78 9.00
CA PRO A 156 14.08 13.95 10.09
C PRO A 156 14.06 12.73 11.02
N LEU A 157 15.24 12.27 11.45
CA LEU A 157 15.39 11.11 12.33
C LEU A 157 14.55 11.22 13.62
N GLU A 158 14.37 12.43 14.11
CA GLU A 158 13.51 12.74 15.26
C GLU A 158 12.05 12.37 15.06
N HIS A 159 11.53 12.45 13.82
CA HIS A 159 10.17 12.02 13.51
C HIS A 159 10.07 10.50 13.35
N ILE A 160 11.15 9.86 12.91
CA ILE A 160 11.23 8.39 12.83
C ILE A 160 11.33 7.80 14.25
N THR A 161 12.15 8.40 15.12
CA THR A 161 12.30 7.95 16.51
C THR A 161 11.02 8.10 17.33
N ALA A 162 10.17 9.08 17.03
CA ALA A 162 8.85 9.22 17.67
C ALA A 162 7.89 8.06 17.33
N MET A 163 8.19 7.26 16.31
CA MET A 163 7.43 6.04 16.00
C MET A 163 7.80 4.86 16.90
N VAL A 164 8.89 4.96 17.66
CA VAL A 164 9.33 3.96 18.63
C VAL A 164 8.86 4.39 20.01
N PRO A 165 7.99 3.61 20.69
CA PRO A 165 7.57 3.94 22.04
C PRO A 165 8.78 4.02 22.99
N PRO A 166 8.79 4.91 23.98
CA PRO A 166 9.83 4.94 25.00
C PRO A 166 9.98 3.56 25.65
N GLY A 167 11.19 2.98 25.63
CA GLY A 167 11.48 1.65 26.17
C GLY A 167 11.02 0.48 25.29
N GLY A 168 10.44 0.75 24.11
CA GLY A 168 10.10 -0.27 23.13
C GLY A 168 11.31 -0.68 22.31
N ALA A 169 11.46 -1.99 22.04
CA ALA A 169 12.28 -2.44 20.92
C ALA A 169 11.71 -1.88 19.63
N GLY A 170 12.57 -1.42 18.71
CA GLY A 170 12.14 -0.78 17.48
C GLY A 170 11.10 -1.63 16.74
N ILE A 171 10.01 -1.00 16.32
CA ILE A 171 9.01 -1.65 15.50
C ILE A 171 9.67 -1.96 14.16
N GLY A 172 9.99 -3.22 13.94
CA GLY A 172 10.01 -3.77 12.59
C GLY A 172 11.31 -3.91 11.86
N MET A 173 12.48 -3.73 12.43
CA MET A 173 13.69 -4.21 11.75
C MET A 173 14.52 -5.09 12.67
N HIS A 174 14.17 -6.36 12.69
CA HIS A 174 15.12 -7.39 13.04
C HIS A 174 16.04 -7.59 11.84
N VAL A 175 17.23 -7.01 11.89
CA VAL A 175 18.33 -7.46 11.04
C VAL A 175 18.69 -8.86 11.57
N ILE A 176 18.27 -9.88 10.84
CA ILE A 176 18.77 -11.24 11.10
C ILE A 176 20.20 -11.23 10.58
N PRO A 177 21.22 -11.39 11.44
CA PRO A 177 22.57 -11.58 10.95
C PRO A 177 22.59 -12.86 10.12
N VAL A 178 22.91 -12.74 8.84
CA VAL A 178 23.21 -13.87 7.98
C VAL A 178 24.64 -14.24 8.32
N GLU A 179 24.85 -15.34 9.02
CA GLU A 179 26.15 -15.98 9.15
C GLU A 179 26.55 -16.69 7.85
#